data_ec062a365aecf7221c5adf0d9e7ae72a
#
_entry.id   ec062a365aecf7221c5adf0d9e7ae72a
#
_cell.length_a   1.000
_cell.length_b   1.000
_cell.length_c   1.000
_cell.angle_alpha   90.00
_cell.angle_beta   90.00
_cell.angle_gamma   90.00
#
_symmetry.space_group_name_H-M   'P 1'
#
loop_
_entity.id
_entity.type
_entity.pdbx_description
1 polymer ?
#
loop_
_entity_poly.entity_id
_entity_poly.type
_entity_poly.pdbx_seq_one_letter_code
_entity_poly.pdbx_strand_id
1 'polypeptide(L)'
;IVWVVEDIYMIQARSELSQEELSEAKKLINCCQNYDGTYREPYLSNMLNFDPNMPAFFLYYEKGELVGLLTVYADDQDVEVTILVHPNHRRQGIARALYRSFEKEAASYPIESVTFQTERIFLDRYPDFVSNWGLVEDEETETWLGKDRRPYPLANVSNLEVLLADSSYQDQISQLKFQAFSEEHESREVVDRYVAEALKDPESRLYILLKDDQVRSEEHTSELQ
;
A
#
# COMPACT_ATOMS: atom_id res chain seq x y z
N ILE A 1 -38.53 -11.23 -28.49
CA ILE A 1 -38.03 -10.11 -27.67
C ILE A 1 -36.82 -10.65 -26.96
N VAL A 2 -35.62 -10.27 -27.47
CA VAL A 2 -34.35 -10.62 -26.84
C VAL A 2 -34.10 -9.49 -25.84
N TRP A 3 -34.17 -9.77 -24.54
CA TRP A 3 -33.68 -8.86 -23.51
C TRP A 3 -32.13 -8.88 -23.59
N VAL A 4 -31.55 -7.82 -24.13
CA VAL A 4 -30.11 -7.54 -23.93
C VAL A 4 -30.00 -7.13 -22.47
N VAL A 5 -29.49 -8.03 -21.63
CA VAL A 5 -29.02 -7.68 -20.30
C VAL A 5 -27.74 -6.88 -20.57
N GLU A 6 -27.80 -5.56 -20.50
CA GLU A 6 -26.62 -4.74 -20.44
C GLU A 6 -25.80 -5.25 -19.27
N ASP A 7 -24.54 -5.62 -19.51
CA ASP A 7 -23.59 -6.00 -18.46
C ASP A 7 -23.42 -4.78 -17.55
N ILE A 8 -24.14 -4.81 -16.41
CA ILE A 8 -24.06 -3.72 -15.42
C ILE A 8 -22.70 -3.85 -14.74
N TYR A 9 -21.73 -3.10 -15.23
CA TYR A 9 -20.51 -2.85 -14.48
C TYR A 9 -20.69 -1.56 -13.66
N MET A 10 -20.10 -1.54 -12.47
CA MET A 10 -20.15 -0.37 -11.57
C MET A 10 -18.76 -0.14 -10.96
N ILE A 11 -18.27 1.09 -11.09
CA ILE A 11 -17.11 1.53 -10.34
C ILE A 11 -17.59 2.29 -9.12
N GLN A 12 -17.08 1.90 -7.95
CA GLN A 12 -17.34 2.55 -6.69
C GLN A 12 -16.04 3.17 -6.16
N ALA A 13 -16.04 4.47 -5.92
CA ALA A 13 -14.97 5.16 -5.24
C ALA A 13 -15.23 5.17 -3.72
N ARG A 14 -14.20 4.92 -2.93
CA ARG A 14 -14.23 4.85 -1.46
C ARG A 14 -13.02 5.54 -0.87
N SER A 15 -13.21 6.26 0.22
CA SER A 15 -12.10 6.71 1.07
C SER A 15 -11.68 5.61 2.04
N GLU A 16 -12.62 4.76 2.48
CA GLU A 16 -12.37 3.61 3.34
C GLU A 16 -13.12 2.38 2.82
N LEU A 17 -12.54 1.20 3.01
CA LEU A 17 -13.18 -0.07 2.70
C LEU A 17 -13.98 -0.59 3.89
N SER A 18 -15.21 -1.04 3.65
CA SER A 18 -15.93 -1.85 4.63
C SER A 18 -15.23 -3.20 4.83
N GLN A 19 -15.55 -3.91 5.91
CA GLN A 19 -14.99 -5.24 6.19
C GLN A 19 -15.27 -6.24 5.06
N GLU A 20 -16.43 -6.12 4.40
CA GLU A 20 -16.79 -6.96 3.26
C GLU A 20 -15.94 -6.61 2.04
N GLU A 21 -15.85 -5.32 1.67
CA GLU A 21 -15.02 -4.83 0.57
C GLU A 21 -13.53 -5.16 0.79
N LEU A 22 -13.02 -5.04 2.02
CA LEU A 22 -11.66 -5.43 2.38
C LEU A 22 -11.43 -6.94 2.17
N SER A 23 -12.37 -7.78 2.57
CA SER A 23 -12.30 -9.23 2.33
C SER A 23 -12.31 -9.58 0.84
N GLU A 24 -13.12 -8.89 0.03
CA GLU A 24 -13.15 -9.05 -1.44
C GLU A 24 -11.85 -8.58 -2.09
N ALA A 25 -11.32 -7.42 -1.65
CA ALA A 25 -10.05 -6.89 -2.12
C ALA A 25 -8.89 -7.87 -1.84
N LYS A 26 -8.79 -8.40 -0.62
CA LYS A 26 -7.78 -9.41 -0.26
C LYS A 26 -7.88 -10.68 -1.13
N LYS A 27 -9.10 -11.13 -1.46
CA LYS A 27 -9.29 -12.29 -2.38
C LYS A 27 -8.80 -11.99 -3.79
N LEU A 28 -9.11 -10.80 -4.31
CA LEU A 28 -8.67 -10.37 -5.63
C LEU A 28 -7.14 -10.23 -5.69
N ILE A 29 -6.53 -9.63 -4.67
CA ILE A 29 -5.07 -9.49 -4.53
C ILE A 29 -4.41 -10.86 -4.57
N ASN A 30 -4.83 -11.78 -3.71
CA ASN A 30 -4.30 -13.15 -3.68
C ASN A 30 -4.45 -13.88 -5.03
N CYS A 31 -5.59 -13.69 -5.72
CA CYS A 31 -5.81 -14.27 -7.04
C CYS A 31 -4.81 -13.73 -8.06
N CYS A 32 -4.58 -12.43 -8.08
CA CYS A 32 -3.62 -11.77 -8.98
C CYS A 32 -2.18 -12.18 -8.67
N GLN A 33 -1.78 -12.15 -7.41
CA GLN A 33 -0.43 -12.55 -6.96
C GLN A 33 -0.12 -13.99 -7.34
N ASN A 34 -1.01 -14.94 -7.05
CA ASN A 34 -0.83 -16.35 -7.41
C ASN A 34 -0.72 -16.55 -8.92
N TYR A 35 -1.48 -15.78 -9.71
CA TYR A 35 -1.44 -15.89 -11.17
C TYR A 35 -0.16 -15.28 -11.76
N ASP A 36 0.27 -14.12 -11.27
CA ASP A 36 1.40 -13.37 -11.82
C ASP A 36 2.74 -13.77 -11.19
N GLY A 37 2.73 -14.39 -10.01
CA GLY A 37 3.92 -14.71 -9.22
C GLY A 37 4.48 -13.49 -8.48
N THR A 38 3.63 -12.51 -8.18
CA THR A 38 3.97 -11.29 -7.45
C THR A 38 3.70 -11.45 -5.95
N TYR A 39 4.27 -10.55 -5.14
CA TYR A 39 4.19 -10.64 -3.67
C TYR A 39 3.82 -9.31 -3.00
N ARG A 40 4.01 -8.18 -3.69
CA ARG A 40 3.71 -6.87 -3.11
C ARG A 40 2.21 -6.73 -2.84
N GLU A 41 1.88 -6.31 -1.63
CA GLU A 41 0.51 -5.96 -1.27
C GLU A 41 0.27 -4.45 -1.44
N PRO A 42 -0.83 -4.04 -2.06
CA PRO A 42 -1.19 -2.63 -2.11
C PRO A 42 -1.60 -2.15 -0.72
N TYR A 43 -1.40 -0.86 -0.46
CA TYR A 43 -1.87 -0.24 0.77
C TYR A 43 -3.41 -0.22 0.81
N LEU A 44 -3.99 -0.85 1.85
CA LEU A 44 -5.44 -1.01 2.02
C LEU A 44 -6.03 -0.15 3.15
N SER A 45 -5.35 0.92 3.52
CA SER A 45 -5.80 1.91 4.49
C SER A 45 -5.75 3.31 3.88
N ASN A 46 -6.46 4.27 4.48
CA ASN A 46 -6.40 5.68 4.11
C ASN A 46 -5.80 6.56 5.23
N MET A 47 -5.26 5.92 6.28
CA MET A 47 -4.82 6.63 7.50
C MET A 47 -3.62 7.54 7.25
N LEU A 48 -2.74 7.16 6.31
CA LEU A 48 -1.52 7.91 6.00
C LEU A 48 -1.71 8.92 4.86
N ASN A 49 -2.80 8.85 4.12
CA ASN A 49 -3.06 9.79 3.04
C ASN A 49 -3.23 11.23 3.58
N PHE A 50 -2.74 12.22 2.84
CA PHE A 50 -2.74 13.63 3.26
C PHE A 50 -4.16 14.20 3.45
N ASP A 51 -5.17 13.64 2.76
CA ASP A 51 -6.58 13.96 2.95
C ASP A 51 -7.40 12.68 3.18
N PRO A 52 -7.96 12.49 4.38
CA PRO A 52 -8.73 11.29 4.71
C PRO A 52 -10.07 11.19 3.96
N ASN A 53 -10.53 12.24 3.31
CA ASN A 53 -11.75 12.23 2.49
C ASN A 53 -11.47 11.89 1.02
N MET A 54 -10.21 11.90 0.61
CA MET A 54 -9.84 11.55 -0.76
C MET A 54 -10.18 10.07 -1.02
N PRO A 55 -10.85 9.75 -2.14
CA PRO A 55 -11.04 8.36 -2.52
C PRO A 55 -9.71 7.65 -2.75
N ALA A 56 -9.42 6.65 -1.91
CA ALA A 56 -8.20 5.86 -1.97
C ALA A 56 -8.42 4.50 -2.63
N PHE A 57 -9.68 4.11 -2.86
CA PHE A 57 -10.05 2.81 -3.43
C PHE A 57 -11.07 2.98 -4.52
N PHE A 58 -10.82 2.34 -5.67
CA PHE A 58 -11.76 2.26 -6.79
C PHE A 58 -12.03 0.80 -7.09
N LEU A 59 -13.27 0.38 -6.87
CA LEU A 59 -13.72 -0.99 -6.91
C LEU A 59 -14.55 -1.21 -8.19
N TYR A 60 -14.10 -2.10 -9.06
CA TYR A 60 -14.84 -2.44 -10.28
C TYR A 60 -15.57 -3.77 -10.10
N TYR A 61 -16.88 -3.68 -10.05
CA TYR A 61 -17.76 -4.84 -9.94
C TYR A 61 -18.35 -5.24 -11.29
N GLU A 62 -18.36 -6.53 -11.56
CA GLU A 62 -19.07 -7.15 -12.68
C GLU A 62 -19.96 -8.27 -12.13
N LYS A 63 -21.28 -8.18 -12.39
CA LYS A 63 -22.26 -9.16 -11.91
C LYS A 63 -22.22 -9.40 -10.39
N GLY A 64 -21.83 -8.40 -9.63
CA GLY A 64 -21.72 -8.47 -8.17
C GLY A 64 -20.40 -9.06 -7.64
N GLU A 65 -19.44 -9.35 -8.50
CA GLU A 65 -18.10 -9.82 -8.14
C GLU A 65 -17.07 -8.69 -8.31
N LEU A 66 -16.19 -8.51 -7.37
CA LEU A 66 -15.07 -7.57 -7.46
C LEU A 66 -14.00 -8.15 -8.40
N VAL A 67 -13.87 -7.57 -9.59
CA VAL A 67 -12.93 -8.04 -10.62
C VAL A 67 -11.82 -7.05 -10.94
N GLY A 68 -11.88 -5.84 -10.38
CA GLY A 68 -10.85 -4.83 -10.53
C GLY A 68 -10.76 -3.94 -9.29
N LEU A 69 -9.53 -3.60 -8.91
CA LEU A 69 -9.21 -2.73 -7.78
C LEU A 69 -8.12 -1.76 -8.19
N LEU A 70 -8.29 -0.48 -7.88
CA LEU A 70 -7.23 0.51 -7.87
C LEU A 70 -7.12 1.05 -6.45
N THR A 71 -5.90 1.10 -5.93
CA THR A 71 -5.58 1.70 -4.64
C THR A 71 -4.65 2.89 -4.81
N VAL A 72 -4.80 3.88 -3.94
CA VAL A 72 -4.00 5.11 -3.91
C VAL A 72 -3.33 5.22 -2.54
N TYR A 73 -2.02 5.39 -2.53
CA TYR A 73 -1.26 5.81 -1.37
C TYR A 73 -0.74 7.23 -1.63
N ALA A 74 -1.06 8.16 -0.75
CA ALA A 74 -0.85 9.59 -0.93
C ALA A 74 -0.51 10.25 0.40
N ASP A 75 0.65 9.95 0.94
CA ASP A 75 1.15 10.61 2.15
C ASP A 75 1.62 12.04 1.88
N ASP A 76 1.94 12.34 0.62
CA ASP A 76 2.20 13.67 0.08
C ASP A 76 1.50 13.90 -1.29
N GLN A 77 1.99 14.83 -2.10
CA GLN A 77 1.44 15.19 -3.41
C GLN A 77 1.93 14.27 -4.56
N ASP A 78 2.94 13.46 -4.30
CA ASP A 78 3.45 12.42 -5.19
C ASP A 78 2.79 11.09 -4.80
N VAL A 79 1.80 10.67 -5.56
CA VAL A 79 0.96 9.55 -5.16
C VAL A 79 1.34 8.24 -5.85
N GLU A 80 1.28 7.16 -5.09
CA GLU A 80 1.43 5.81 -5.62
C GLU A 80 0.09 5.19 -5.97
N VAL A 81 0.01 4.59 -7.15
CA VAL A 81 -1.18 3.90 -7.63
C VAL A 81 -0.86 2.43 -7.93
N THR A 82 -1.65 1.53 -7.37
CA THR A 82 -1.62 0.11 -7.73
C THR A 82 -2.95 -0.28 -8.38
N ILE A 83 -2.90 -0.97 -9.52
CA ILE A 83 -4.09 -1.44 -10.23
C ILE A 83 -4.03 -2.96 -10.40
N LEU A 84 -5.04 -3.63 -9.92
CA LEU A 84 -5.21 -5.08 -10.03
C LEU A 84 -6.48 -5.41 -10.81
N VAL A 85 -6.38 -6.35 -11.76
CA VAL A 85 -7.53 -6.87 -12.49
C VAL A 85 -7.46 -8.39 -12.47
N HIS A 86 -8.57 -9.01 -12.09
CA HIS A 86 -8.73 -10.45 -12.05
C HIS A 86 -8.27 -11.07 -13.38
N PRO A 87 -7.41 -12.10 -13.38
CA PRO A 87 -6.77 -12.63 -14.60
C PRO A 87 -7.75 -12.93 -15.75
N ASN A 88 -8.92 -13.48 -15.45
CA ASN A 88 -9.94 -13.82 -16.45
C ASN A 88 -10.70 -12.61 -17.02
N HIS A 89 -10.56 -11.42 -16.41
CA HIS A 89 -11.22 -10.18 -16.81
C HIS A 89 -10.25 -9.16 -17.41
N ARG A 90 -8.98 -9.56 -17.63
CA ARG A 90 -7.96 -8.69 -18.25
C ARG A 90 -8.24 -8.45 -19.74
N ARG A 91 -7.63 -7.38 -20.26
CA ARG A 91 -7.73 -6.97 -21.68
C ARG A 91 -9.14 -6.53 -22.12
N GLN A 92 -10.00 -6.22 -21.16
CA GLN A 92 -11.38 -5.73 -21.38
C GLN A 92 -11.53 -4.23 -21.05
N GLY A 93 -10.41 -3.52 -20.81
CA GLY A 93 -10.42 -2.09 -20.53
C GLY A 93 -10.64 -1.72 -19.06
N ILE A 94 -10.81 -2.69 -18.14
CA ILE A 94 -11.12 -2.46 -16.72
C ILE A 94 -10.07 -1.57 -16.05
N ALA A 95 -8.77 -1.87 -16.20
CA ALA A 95 -7.70 -1.08 -15.62
C ALA A 95 -7.75 0.40 -16.09
N ARG A 96 -8.02 0.64 -17.37
CA ARG A 96 -8.18 2.00 -17.90
C ARG A 96 -9.44 2.70 -17.37
N ALA A 97 -10.51 1.97 -17.17
CA ALA A 97 -11.74 2.53 -16.59
C ALA A 97 -11.52 2.95 -15.13
N LEU A 98 -10.84 2.11 -14.33
CA LEU A 98 -10.44 2.42 -12.96
C LEU A 98 -9.54 3.66 -12.91
N TYR A 99 -8.50 3.71 -13.75
CA TYR A 99 -7.57 4.83 -13.78
C TYR A 99 -8.26 6.15 -14.17
N ARG A 100 -9.16 6.14 -15.16
CA ARG A 100 -9.95 7.32 -15.51
C ARG A 100 -10.88 7.77 -14.39
N SER A 101 -11.42 6.85 -13.62
CA SER A 101 -12.23 7.18 -12.44
C SER A 101 -11.37 7.84 -11.37
N PHE A 102 -10.16 7.35 -11.14
CA PHE A 102 -9.18 7.99 -10.27
C PHE A 102 -8.80 9.39 -10.78
N GLU A 103 -8.39 9.55 -12.04
CA GLU A 103 -8.02 10.86 -12.61
C GLU A 103 -9.12 11.92 -12.41
N LYS A 104 -10.39 11.51 -12.54
CA LYS A 104 -11.53 12.43 -12.37
C LYS A 104 -11.65 12.91 -10.93
N GLU A 105 -11.50 12.04 -9.95
CA GLU A 105 -11.56 12.40 -8.52
C GLU A 105 -10.27 13.14 -8.11
N ALA A 106 -9.11 12.70 -8.56
CA ALA A 106 -7.79 13.26 -8.30
C ALA A 106 -7.66 14.74 -8.72
N ALA A 107 -8.39 15.15 -9.77
CA ALA A 107 -8.41 16.54 -10.24
C ALA A 107 -8.86 17.58 -9.18
N SER A 108 -9.47 17.13 -8.08
CA SER A 108 -9.91 17.98 -6.97
C SER A 108 -8.87 18.11 -5.85
N TYR A 109 -7.74 17.42 -5.96
CA TYR A 109 -6.69 17.34 -4.95
C TYR A 109 -5.35 17.88 -5.50
N PRO A 110 -4.42 18.33 -4.65
CA PRO A 110 -3.15 18.91 -5.07
C PRO A 110 -2.11 17.82 -5.41
N ILE A 111 -2.47 16.88 -6.28
CA ILE A 111 -1.58 15.81 -6.73
C ILE A 111 -0.66 16.35 -7.81
N GLU A 112 0.66 16.20 -7.62
CA GLU A 112 1.70 16.67 -8.53
C GLU A 112 2.18 15.59 -9.48
N SER A 113 2.35 14.36 -8.98
CA SER A 113 2.76 13.21 -9.80
C SER A 113 2.03 11.94 -9.43
N VAL A 114 2.05 10.98 -10.34
CA VAL A 114 1.45 9.64 -10.16
C VAL A 114 2.45 8.58 -10.54
N THR A 115 2.83 7.75 -9.59
CA THR A 115 3.72 6.61 -9.76
C THR A 115 2.95 5.30 -9.72
N PHE A 116 3.22 4.41 -10.68
CA PHE A 116 2.65 3.06 -10.70
C PHE A 116 3.64 2.07 -10.12
N GLN A 117 3.24 1.41 -9.06
CA GLN A 117 4.07 0.40 -8.41
C GLN A 117 3.81 -0.99 -8.99
N THR A 118 4.89 -1.68 -9.38
CA THR A 118 4.81 -3.06 -9.87
C THR A 118 6.11 -3.82 -9.61
N GLU A 119 6.10 -5.11 -9.83
CA GLU A 119 7.27 -5.96 -9.62
C GLU A 119 7.93 -6.36 -10.96
N ARG A 120 9.25 -6.54 -10.96
CA ARG A 120 10.02 -6.92 -12.14
C ARG A 120 9.46 -8.19 -12.81
N ILE A 121 9.04 -9.18 -12.02
CA ILE A 121 8.47 -10.42 -12.56
C ILE A 121 7.21 -10.18 -13.40
N PHE A 122 6.41 -9.17 -13.06
CA PHE A 122 5.26 -8.77 -13.86
C PHE A 122 5.69 -8.12 -15.18
N LEU A 123 6.67 -7.21 -15.15
CA LEU A 123 7.19 -6.54 -16.34
C LEU A 123 7.88 -7.53 -17.31
N ASP A 124 8.63 -8.49 -16.78
CA ASP A 124 9.26 -9.54 -17.57
C ASP A 124 8.21 -10.41 -18.29
N ARG A 125 7.08 -10.65 -17.65
CA ARG A 125 5.96 -11.41 -18.24
C ARG A 125 5.16 -10.60 -19.26
N TYR A 126 5.09 -9.28 -19.09
CA TYR A 126 4.32 -8.37 -19.94
C TYR A 126 5.19 -7.20 -20.41
N PRO A 127 6.19 -7.45 -21.29
CA PRO A 127 7.21 -6.48 -21.66
C PRO A 127 6.65 -5.22 -22.34
N ASP A 128 5.50 -5.34 -23.00
CA ASP A 128 4.85 -4.19 -23.67
C ASP A 128 3.97 -3.36 -22.71
N PHE A 129 3.91 -3.69 -21.41
CA PHE A 129 3.01 -3.03 -20.47
C PHE A 129 3.32 -1.54 -20.36
N VAL A 130 4.57 -1.19 -20.08
CA VAL A 130 5.03 0.20 -19.88
C VAL A 130 4.72 1.04 -21.12
N SER A 131 5.10 0.57 -22.32
CA SER A 131 4.86 1.27 -23.59
C SER A 131 3.38 1.41 -23.91
N ASN A 132 2.56 0.38 -23.68
CA ASN A 132 1.11 0.39 -23.93
C ASN A 132 0.35 1.39 -23.04
N TRP A 133 0.92 1.73 -21.89
CA TRP A 133 0.36 2.73 -20.98
C TRP A 133 0.99 4.12 -21.16
N GLY A 134 2.06 4.23 -21.96
CA GLY A 134 2.82 5.48 -22.16
C GLY A 134 3.58 5.90 -20.91
N LEU A 135 3.94 4.93 -20.06
CA LEU A 135 4.71 5.16 -18.85
C LEU A 135 6.20 5.23 -19.14
N VAL A 136 6.94 5.79 -18.22
CA VAL A 136 8.41 5.76 -18.17
C VAL A 136 8.80 4.91 -16.98
N GLU A 137 9.70 3.94 -17.18
CA GLU A 137 10.25 3.15 -16.08
C GLU A 137 11.25 4.00 -15.31
N ASP A 138 11.10 4.02 -13.99
CA ASP A 138 12.05 4.68 -13.11
C ASP A 138 13.34 3.86 -13.02
N GLU A 139 14.48 4.55 -12.86
CA GLU A 139 15.77 3.92 -12.62
C GLU A 139 15.91 3.40 -11.18
N GLU A 140 15.14 3.95 -10.26
CA GLU A 140 15.09 3.53 -8.87
C GLU A 140 14.31 2.23 -8.71
N THR A 141 14.92 1.26 -8.04
CA THR A 141 14.31 -0.04 -7.77
C THR A 141 14.48 -0.42 -6.32
N GLU A 142 13.38 -0.83 -5.69
CA GLU A 142 13.41 -1.40 -4.36
C GLU A 142 13.69 -2.90 -4.41
N THR A 143 14.52 -3.39 -3.50
CA THR A 143 14.79 -4.82 -3.36
C THR A 143 14.20 -5.34 -2.06
N TRP A 144 13.20 -6.17 -2.16
CA TRP A 144 12.57 -6.83 -1.01
C TRP A 144 13.33 -8.12 -0.66
N LEU A 145 13.81 -8.20 0.58
CA LEU A 145 14.54 -9.34 1.09
C LEU A 145 13.64 -10.17 1.99
N GLY A 146 13.44 -11.45 1.65
CA GLY A 146 12.71 -12.40 2.47
C GLY A 146 13.66 -13.30 3.28
N LYS A 147 13.27 -13.67 4.50
CA LYS A 147 13.99 -14.60 5.35
C LYS A 147 13.03 -15.53 6.08
N ASP A 148 13.35 -16.81 6.11
CA ASP A 148 12.60 -17.79 6.88
C ASP A 148 12.53 -17.40 8.36
N ARG A 149 11.35 -17.51 8.95
CA ARG A 149 11.12 -17.29 10.37
C ARG A 149 11.78 -18.40 11.18
N ARG A 150 12.99 -18.19 11.67
CA ARG A 150 13.74 -19.14 12.50
C ARG A 150 14.19 -18.46 13.79
N PRO A 151 14.19 -19.16 14.94
CA PRO A 151 14.84 -18.65 16.14
C PRO A 151 16.34 -18.47 15.85
N TYR A 152 16.85 -17.29 16.11
CA TYR A 152 18.30 -17.00 16.07
C TYR A 152 18.83 -17.01 17.50
N PRO A 153 20.00 -17.65 17.75
CA PRO A 153 20.66 -17.49 19.03
C PRO A 153 21.09 -16.01 19.15
N LEU A 154 20.43 -15.30 20.05
CA LEU A 154 20.87 -13.95 20.41
C LEU A 154 22.21 -14.09 21.15
N ALA A 155 23.25 -13.39 20.71
CA ALA A 155 24.42 -13.18 21.51
C ALA A 155 23.97 -12.49 22.83
N ASN A 156 24.58 -12.84 23.98
CA ASN A 156 24.31 -12.19 25.25
C ASN A 156 24.62 -10.70 25.14
N VAL A 157 23.62 -9.90 24.83
CA VAL A 157 23.73 -8.45 24.75
C VAL A 157 23.14 -7.93 26.07
N SER A 158 24.04 -7.68 27.03
CA SER A 158 23.67 -7.04 28.28
C SER A 158 23.14 -5.62 27.99
N ASN A 159 22.09 -5.22 28.68
CA ASN A 159 21.46 -3.89 28.62
C ASN A 159 20.64 -3.59 27.36
N LEU A 160 20.14 -4.61 26.65
CA LEU A 160 19.14 -4.41 25.60
C LEU A 160 17.80 -5.00 26.03
N GLU A 161 16.75 -4.24 25.84
CA GLU A 161 15.38 -4.65 26.09
C GLU A 161 14.55 -4.44 24.81
N VAL A 162 13.78 -5.46 24.41
CA VAL A 162 12.83 -5.36 23.29
C VAL A 162 11.43 -5.34 23.90
N LEU A 163 10.65 -4.31 23.56
CA LEU A 163 9.28 -4.20 24.01
C LEU A 163 8.35 -3.65 22.93
N LEU A 164 7.06 -3.88 23.10
CA LEU A 164 6.02 -3.29 22.28
C LEU A 164 5.90 -1.82 22.66
N ALA A 165 6.03 -0.92 21.68
CA ALA A 165 5.94 0.50 21.92
C ALA A 165 4.49 0.93 22.25
N ASP A 166 4.39 1.93 23.08
CA ASP A 166 3.17 2.69 23.32
C ASP A 166 3.40 4.19 23.05
N SER A 167 2.37 5.00 23.22
CA SER A 167 2.43 6.44 22.95
C SER A 167 3.50 7.21 23.76
N SER A 168 4.02 6.66 24.85
CA SER A 168 5.08 7.31 25.65
C SER A 168 6.42 7.35 24.93
N TYR A 169 6.61 6.47 23.95
CA TYR A 169 7.82 6.40 23.13
C TYR A 169 7.72 7.17 21.79
N GLN A 170 6.55 7.76 21.47
CA GLN A 170 6.30 8.41 20.19
C GLN A 170 7.40 9.39 19.80
N ASP A 171 7.78 10.32 20.67
CA ASP A 171 8.81 11.33 20.36
C ASP A 171 10.18 10.72 20.06
N GLN A 172 10.57 9.68 20.81
CA GLN A 172 11.86 9.02 20.59
C GLN A 172 11.88 8.23 19.29
N ILE A 173 10.77 7.56 18.94
CA ILE A 173 10.60 6.82 17.68
C ILE A 173 10.62 7.80 16.52
N SER A 174 9.83 8.87 16.58
CA SER A 174 9.80 9.90 15.55
C SER A 174 11.16 10.55 15.33
N GLN A 175 11.91 10.80 16.41
CA GLN A 175 13.25 11.36 16.29
C GLN A 175 14.21 10.37 15.62
N LEU A 176 14.15 9.09 15.98
CA LEU A 176 14.98 8.04 15.39
C LEU A 176 14.71 7.91 13.89
N LYS A 177 13.42 7.79 13.50
CA LYS A 177 13.01 7.70 12.09
C LYS A 177 13.44 8.93 11.32
N PHE A 178 13.16 10.11 11.80
CA PHE A 178 13.57 11.36 11.16
C PHE A 178 15.09 11.44 10.95
N GLN A 179 15.90 10.98 11.90
CA GLN A 179 17.35 10.94 11.74
C GLN A 179 17.84 9.88 10.75
N ALA A 180 17.14 8.74 10.66
CA ALA A 180 17.48 7.65 9.75
C ALA A 180 17.15 7.98 8.29
N PHE A 181 16.04 8.69 8.05
CA PHE A 181 15.52 9.01 6.72
C PHE A 181 15.61 10.51 6.36
N SER A 182 16.45 11.30 7.08
CA SER A 182 16.56 12.75 6.87
C SER A 182 17.06 13.16 5.48
N GLU A 183 17.61 12.25 4.70
CA GLU A 183 18.05 12.49 3.32
C GLU A 183 16.89 12.36 2.30
N GLU A 184 15.74 11.78 2.68
CA GLU A 184 14.61 11.50 1.80
C GLU A 184 13.56 12.63 1.77
N HIS A 185 13.89 13.82 2.24
CA HIS A 185 13.06 15.03 2.20
C HIS A 185 11.75 14.98 3.01
N GLU A 186 11.53 13.96 3.84
CA GLU A 186 10.38 13.93 4.73
C GLU A 186 10.43 15.02 5.79
N SER A 187 9.33 15.75 5.96
CA SER A 187 9.23 16.72 7.06
C SER A 187 9.05 16.00 8.39
N ARG A 188 9.54 16.59 9.49
CA ARG A 188 9.33 16.04 10.84
C ARG A 188 7.85 15.81 11.14
N GLU A 189 6.96 16.64 10.63
CA GLU A 189 5.51 16.56 10.82
C GLU A 189 4.91 15.32 10.16
N VAL A 190 5.42 14.91 8.98
CA VAL A 190 5.02 13.67 8.30
C VAL A 190 5.42 12.47 9.15
N VAL A 191 6.68 12.43 9.63
CA VAL A 191 7.18 11.35 10.48
C VAL A 191 6.38 11.24 11.80
N ASP A 192 6.08 12.38 12.44
CA ASP A 192 5.31 12.41 13.69
C ASP A 192 3.88 11.87 13.48
N ARG A 193 3.25 12.22 12.36
CA ARG A 193 1.93 11.69 11.98
C ARG A 193 2.00 10.19 11.73
N TYR A 194 2.96 9.72 10.95
CA TYR A 194 3.15 8.30 10.66
C TYR A 194 3.30 7.46 11.94
N VAL A 195 4.19 7.89 12.85
CA VAL A 195 4.42 7.18 14.11
C VAL A 195 3.17 7.20 14.99
N ALA A 196 2.48 8.33 15.06
CA ALA A 196 1.25 8.45 15.84
C ALA A 196 0.15 7.52 15.36
N GLU A 197 0.00 7.37 14.02
CA GLU A 197 -1.00 6.48 13.44
C GLU A 197 -0.60 5.00 13.59
N ALA A 198 0.67 4.66 13.37
CA ALA A 198 1.18 3.30 13.59
C ALA A 198 0.97 2.82 15.03
N LEU A 199 1.13 3.71 16.03
CA LEU A 199 0.89 3.39 17.43
C LEU A 199 -0.60 3.24 17.79
N LYS A 200 -1.52 3.78 16.98
CA LYS A 200 -2.98 3.67 17.20
C LYS A 200 -3.59 2.49 16.45
N ASP A 201 -2.95 2.03 15.38
CA ASP A 201 -3.47 0.96 14.54
C ASP A 201 -3.48 -0.37 15.30
N PRO A 202 -4.65 -0.98 15.56
CA PRO A 202 -4.75 -2.25 16.29
C PRO A 202 -4.18 -3.44 15.51
N GLU A 203 -4.02 -3.33 14.19
CA GLU A 203 -3.41 -4.37 13.34
C GLU A 203 -1.89 -4.21 13.23
N SER A 204 -1.35 -3.09 13.69
CA SER A 204 0.07 -2.79 13.69
C SER A 204 0.72 -3.09 15.04
N ARG A 205 1.94 -3.59 15.00
CA ARG A 205 2.77 -3.78 16.19
C ARG A 205 4.12 -3.16 15.96
N LEU A 206 4.43 -2.14 16.72
CA LEU A 206 5.70 -1.45 16.70
C LEU A 206 6.57 -1.93 17.86
N TYR A 207 7.64 -2.66 17.56
CA TYR A 207 8.60 -3.10 18.54
C TYR A 207 9.78 -2.14 18.58
N ILE A 208 10.24 -1.83 19.78
CA ILE A 208 11.43 -0.99 19.98
C ILE A 208 12.51 -1.76 20.74
N LEU A 209 13.75 -1.44 20.37
CA LEU A 209 14.94 -1.87 21.09
C LEU A 209 15.42 -0.72 21.96
N LEU A 210 15.40 -0.95 23.27
CA LEU A 210 15.95 0.00 24.25
C LEU A 210 17.37 -0.37 24.63
N LYS A 211 18.20 0.65 24.80
CA LYS A 211 19.50 0.58 25.45
C LYS A 211 19.65 1.79 26.37
N ASP A 212 19.83 1.54 27.66
CA ASP A 212 19.96 2.59 28.65
C ASP A 212 18.75 3.56 28.62
N ASP A 213 17.53 3.02 28.56
CA ASP A 213 16.24 3.73 28.46
C ASP A 213 16.07 4.61 27.20
N GLN A 214 16.91 4.42 26.19
CA GLN A 214 16.81 5.13 24.90
C GLN A 214 16.44 4.17 23.78
N VAL A 215 15.50 4.59 22.93
CA VAL A 215 15.15 3.88 21.69
C VAL A 215 16.34 3.92 20.74
N ARG A 216 16.79 2.75 20.30
CA ARG A 216 17.94 2.57 19.40
C ARG A 216 17.57 1.95 18.08
N SER A 217 16.44 1.26 18.01
CA SER A 217 15.87 0.70 16.79
C SER A 217 14.37 0.56 16.98
N GLU A 218 13.65 0.56 15.88
CA GLU A 218 12.23 0.23 15.82
C GLU A 218 11.98 -0.76 14.70
N GLU A 219 10.95 -1.57 14.84
CA GLU A 219 10.48 -2.50 13.81
C GLU A 219 8.96 -2.47 13.80
N HIS A 220 8.40 -2.15 12.65
CA HIS A 220 6.98 -2.11 12.43
C HIS A 220 6.53 -3.40 11.72
N THR A 221 5.69 -4.19 12.37
CA THR A 221 5.08 -5.37 11.76
C THR A 221 3.58 -5.15 11.67
N SER A 222 3.03 -5.18 10.46
CA SER A 222 1.62 -5.48 10.26
C SER A 222 1.42 -6.99 10.41
N GLU A 223 0.41 -7.43 11.16
CA GLU A 223 0.05 -8.85 11.14
C GLU A 223 -0.53 -9.16 9.75
N LEU A 224 0.32 -9.65 8.88
CA LEU A 224 -0.11 -10.35 7.67
C LEU A 224 -0.76 -11.66 8.13
N GLN A 225 -2.09 -11.70 8.12
CA GLN A 225 -2.88 -12.92 8.33
C GLN A 225 -2.86 -13.77 7.08
#